data_9f68bf118a4228cb92c05bc95252bad7
#
_entry.id   9f68bf118a4228cb92c05bc95252bad7
#
_cell.length_a   1.000
_cell.length_b   1.000
_cell.length_c   1.000
_cell.angle_alpha   90.00
_cell.angle_beta   90.00
_cell.angle_gamma   90.00
#
_symmetry.space_group_name_H-M   'P 1'
#
loop_
_entity.id
_entity.type
_entity.pdbx_description
1 polymer ?
#
loop_
_entity_poly.entity_id
_entity_poly.type
_entity_poly.pdbx_seq_one_letter_code
_entity_poly.pdbx_strand_id
1 'polypeptide(L)' 'MPFTWSDDAWNDYVWWQSQDRKTLKRINLLLKDIQRNRYEGLGKPEPLEFERSGWWSRRIDQKNRLV' A
#
# COMPACT_ATOMS: atom_id res chain seq x y z
N MET A 1 -8.93 10.79 5.90
CA MET A 1 -7.52 10.93 6.26
C MET A 1 -6.69 11.19 5.02
N PRO A 2 -5.92 12.28 4.96
CA PRO A 2 -5.05 12.53 3.82
C PRO A 2 -3.84 11.59 3.84
N PHE A 3 -3.37 11.27 2.65
CA PHE A 3 -2.12 10.53 2.49
C PHE A 3 -0.96 11.49 2.26
N THR A 4 0.17 11.16 2.82
CA THR A 4 1.43 11.80 2.52
C THR A 4 2.34 10.77 1.86
N TRP A 5 2.95 11.14 0.72
CA TRP A 5 3.76 10.22 -0.07
C TRP A 5 5.22 10.62 -0.01
N SER A 6 6.09 9.63 0.17
CA SER A 6 7.50 9.84 -0.14
C SER A 6 7.68 9.92 -1.65
N ASP A 7 8.78 10.51 -2.11
CA ASP A 7 9.06 10.59 -3.54
C ASP A 7 9.12 9.20 -4.17
N ASP A 8 9.77 8.25 -3.51
CA ASP A 8 9.88 6.87 -4.00
C ASP A 8 8.52 6.20 -4.10
N ALA A 9 7.69 6.33 -3.08
CA ALA A 9 6.35 5.74 -3.08
C ALA A 9 5.47 6.33 -4.18
N TRP A 10 5.54 7.64 -4.37
CA TRP A 10 4.80 8.32 -5.43
C TRP A 10 5.24 7.86 -6.82
N ASN A 11 6.55 7.74 -7.03
CA ASN A 11 7.09 7.26 -8.29
C ASN A 11 6.67 5.82 -8.57
N ASP A 12 6.65 4.97 -7.56
CA ASP A 12 6.18 3.58 -7.70
C ASP A 12 4.70 3.54 -8.07
N TYR A 13 3.88 4.35 -7.44
CA TYR A 13 2.46 4.41 -7.75
C TYR A 13 2.21 4.87 -9.19
N VAL A 14 2.91 5.91 -9.63
CA VAL A 14 2.82 6.40 -11.01
C VAL A 14 3.28 5.33 -12.00
N TRP A 15 4.35 4.61 -11.67
CA TRP A 15 4.86 3.50 -12.49
C TRP A 15 3.79 2.41 -12.69
N TRP A 16 3.12 2.02 -11.61
CA TRP A 16 2.07 1.00 -11.67
C TRP A 16 0.90 1.39 -12.57
N GLN A 17 0.63 2.68 -12.73
CA GLN A 17 -0.46 3.14 -13.60
C GLN A 17 -0.24 2.77 -15.06
N SER A 18 1.00 2.59 -15.49
CA SER A 18 1.35 2.23 -16.86
C SER A 18 1.65 0.75 -17.07
N GLN A 19 1.60 -0.07 -16.01
CA GLN A 19 2.04 -1.47 -16.09
C GLN A 19 0.89 -2.47 -16.12
N ASP A 20 0.13 -2.57 -15.06
CA ASP A 20 -0.86 -3.62 -14.90
C ASP A 20 -2.13 -3.06 -14.23
N ARG A 21 -3.22 -3.08 -14.98
CA ARG A 21 -4.50 -2.55 -14.50
C ARG A 21 -5.05 -3.32 -13.30
N LYS A 22 -4.85 -4.63 -13.25
CA LYS A 22 -5.32 -5.44 -12.12
C LYS A 22 -4.58 -5.06 -10.85
N THR A 23 -3.27 -4.91 -10.94
CA THR A 23 -2.45 -4.51 -9.80
C THR A 23 -2.79 -3.09 -9.36
N LEU A 24 -2.98 -2.17 -10.32
CA LEU A 24 -3.38 -0.81 -9.98
C LEU A 24 -4.73 -0.78 -9.27
N LYS A 25 -5.71 -1.55 -9.74
CA LYS A 25 -7.00 -1.68 -9.08
C LYS A 25 -6.84 -2.18 -7.65
N ARG A 26 -5.99 -3.18 -7.45
CA ARG A 26 -5.73 -3.74 -6.13
C ARG A 26 -5.11 -2.69 -5.21
N ILE A 27 -4.13 -1.93 -5.70
CA ILE A 27 -3.51 -0.85 -4.94
C ILE A 27 -4.55 0.20 -4.55
N ASN A 28 -5.39 0.62 -5.48
CA ASN A 28 -6.43 1.61 -5.21
C ASN A 28 -7.46 1.11 -4.18
N LEU A 29 -7.82 -0.18 -4.24
CA LEU A 29 -8.68 -0.78 -3.23
C LEU A 29 -8.04 -0.77 -1.85
N LEU A 30 -6.76 -1.09 -1.77
CA LEU A 30 -6.01 -1.06 -0.52
C LEU A 30 -5.96 0.36 0.06
N LEU A 31 -5.72 1.36 -0.79
CA LEU A 31 -5.70 2.75 -0.35
C LEU A 31 -7.05 3.19 0.22
N LYS A 32 -8.15 2.82 -0.44
CA LYS A 32 -9.48 3.10 0.07
C LYS A 32 -9.75 2.43 1.40
N ASP A 33 -9.33 1.16 1.52
CA ASP A 33 -9.54 0.41 2.74
C ASP A 33 -8.71 0.98 3.89
N ILE A 34 -7.50 1.45 3.63
CA ILE A 34 -6.67 2.10 4.64
C ILE A 34 -7.33 3.36 5.18
N GLN A 35 -8.00 4.12 4.34
CA GLN A 35 -8.73 5.30 4.79
C GLN A 35 -9.86 4.96 5.76
N ARG A 36 -10.44 3.78 5.64
CA ARG A 36 -11.51 3.30 6.51
C ARG A 36 -10.98 2.55 7.73
N ASN A 37 -10.01 1.67 7.49
CA ASN A 37 -9.52 0.72 8.50
C ASN A 37 -7.99 0.72 8.48
N ARG A 38 -7.37 1.55 9.31
CA ARG A 38 -5.91 1.74 9.28
C ARG A 38 -5.11 0.46 9.50
N TYR A 39 -5.53 -0.36 10.45
CA TYR A 39 -4.72 -1.47 10.95
C TYR A 39 -5.34 -2.84 10.72
N GLU A 40 -6.45 -2.89 9.99
CA GLU A 40 -7.12 -4.14 9.67
C GLU A 40 -7.78 -4.05 8.30
N GLY A 41 -8.28 -5.17 7.78
CA GLY A 41 -8.97 -5.21 6.51
C GLY A 41 -8.18 -5.92 5.42
N LEU A 42 -8.29 -5.44 4.19
CA LEU A 42 -7.75 -6.11 3.02
C LEU A 42 -6.21 -6.18 3.01
N GLY A 43 -5.68 -7.25 2.45
CA GLY A 43 -4.24 -7.38 2.22
C GLY A 43 -3.44 -7.82 3.43
N LYS A 44 -4.07 -8.39 4.45
CA LYS A 44 -3.39 -8.87 5.65
C LYS A 44 -2.44 -7.82 6.23
N PRO A 45 -2.98 -6.73 6.81
CA PRO A 45 -2.12 -5.69 7.39
C PRO A 45 -1.16 -6.27 8.42
N GLU A 46 0.10 -5.91 8.32
CA GLU A 46 1.14 -6.35 9.24
C GLU A 46 1.99 -5.16 9.67
N PRO A 47 2.29 -5.04 10.97
CA PRO A 47 3.23 -4.01 11.43
C PRO A 47 4.64 -4.38 10.98
N LEU A 48 5.42 -3.36 10.63
CA LEU A 48 6.82 -3.54 10.30
C LEU A 48 7.67 -3.38 11.56
N GLU A 49 8.83 -4.05 11.56
CA GLU A 49 9.72 -4.08 12.70
C GLU A 49 11.01 -3.30 12.41
N PHE A 50 11.86 -3.18 13.43
CA PHE A 50 13.19 -2.55 13.36
C PHE A 50 13.11 -1.11 12.89
N GLU A 51 13.85 -0.75 11.84
CA GLU A 51 13.94 0.62 11.36
C GLU A 51 12.60 1.20 10.90
N ARG A 52 11.66 0.33 10.53
CA ARG A 52 10.33 0.75 10.10
C ARG A 52 9.27 0.52 11.15
N SER A 53 9.66 0.43 12.41
CA SER A 53 8.74 0.32 13.53
C SER A 53 7.73 1.48 13.49
N GLY A 54 6.45 1.17 13.65
CA GLY A 54 5.37 2.15 13.52
C GLY A 54 4.77 2.23 12.12
N TRP A 55 5.37 1.58 11.17
CA TRP A 55 4.84 1.46 9.81
C TRP A 55 4.08 0.16 9.64
N TRP A 56 3.18 0.12 8.69
CA TRP A 56 2.38 -1.05 8.37
C TRP A 56 2.44 -1.36 6.90
N SER A 57 2.24 -2.63 6.53
CA SER A 57 2.20 -3.04 5.14
C SER A 57 0.94 -3.84 4.85
N ARG A 58 0.51 -3.83 3.60
CA ARG A 58 -0.59 -4.64 3.09
C ARG A 58 -0.18 -5.36 1.83
N ARG A 59 -0.65 -6.59 1.65
CA ARG A 59 -0.28 -7.40 0.50
C ARG A 59 -1.00 -6.94 -0.76
N ILE A 60 -0.24 -6.60 -1.79
CA ILE A 60 -0.76 -6.32 -3.13
C ILE A 60 -0.92 -7.65 -3.88
N ASP A 61 0.16 -8.44 -3.94
CA ASP A 61 0.17 -9.77 -4.52
C ASP A 61 1.22 -10.64 -3.80
N GLN A 62 1.59 -11.80 -4.36
CA GLN A 62 2.55 -12.70 -3.72
C GLN A 62 3.94 -12.11 -3.54
N LYS A 63 4.33 -11.16 -4.39
CA LYS A 63 5.66 -10.57 -4.38
C LYS A 63 5.69 -9.17 -3.79
N ASN A 64 4.62 -8.41 -3.93
CA ASN A 64 4.62 -6.98 -3.64
C ASN A 64 3.71 -6.65 -2.46
N ARG A 65 4.17 -5.71 -1.64
CA ARG A 65 3.40 -5.19 -0.52
C ARG A 65 3.36 -3.66 -0.58
N LEU A 66 2.24 -3.10 -0.13
CA LEU A 66 2.07 -1.65 0.04
C LEU A 66 2.51 -1.28 1.46
N VAL A 67 3.47 -0.40 1.58
CA VAL A 67 4.04 0.06 2.87
C VAL A 67 3.56 1.44 3.30
#